data_ccc2463ce79555b82f3771f25c8f2495
#
_entry.id   ccc2463ce79555b82f3771f25c8f2495
#
_cell.length_a   1.000
_cell.length_b   1.000
_cell.length_c   1.000
_cell.angle_alpha   90.00
_cell.angle_beta   90.00
_cell.angle_gamma   90.00
#
_symmetry.space_group_name_H-M   'P 1'
#
loop_
_entity.id
_entity.type
_entity.pdbx_description
1 polymer ?
#
loop_
_entity_poly.entity_id
_entity_poly.type
_entity_poly.pdbx_seq_one_letter_code
_entity_poly.pdbx_strand_id
1 'polypeptide(L)'
;MSTSTVTSPQPPIPGAGQPPTPAAWQAAFDVALPYADFLAAHATPDQQKRWEGFHGQVALTSTQTDLLGSFIRRMPVLVLAGAWCGDCVNQCPIFAHFAAASPQIDLRFLDRDAQPEIAAHLTVCGGQRVPIALFLSEDFHPVVFHGDRTLAAYRLAVADQLGMSCPTGLVPPADEAVAAVVADWLGIF
;
A
#
# COMPACT_ATOMS: atom_id res chain seq x y z
N MET A 1 -31.13 -7.26 -5.76
CA MET A 1 -30.91 -7.65 -4.35
C MET A 1 -29.58 -7.07 -3.94
N SER A 2 -29.61 -5.93 -3.24
CA SER A 2 -28.40 -5.21 -2.82
C SER A 2 -27.84 -5.86 -1.58
N THR A 3 -26.68 -6.46 -1.66
CA THR A 3 -25.92 -6.93 -0.50
C THR A 3 -25.11 -5.75 0.05
N SER A 4 -25.65 -5.08 1.05
CA SER A 4 -24.90 -4.11 1.84
C SER A 4 -23.84 -4.85 2.65
N THR A 5 -22.59 -4.74 2.25
CA THR A 5 -21.46 -5.22 3.05
C THR A 5 -21.27 -4.23 4.21
N VAL A 6 -21.77 -4.59 5.37
CA VAL A 6 -21.51 -3.84 6.61
C VAL A 6 -20.08 -4.13 7.01
N THR A 7 -19.19 -3.19 6.76
CA THR A 7 -17.82 -3.23 7.29
C THR A 7 -17.91 -2.96 8.79
N SER A 8 -17.75 -4.00 9.60
CA SER A 8 -17.66 -3.85 11.06
C SER A 8 -16.42 -3.03 11.41
N PRO A 9 -16.51 -2.06 12.32
CA PRO A 9 -15.34 -1.34 12.79
C PRO A 9 -14.34 -2.31 13.41
N GLN A 10 -13.09 -2.21 13.02
CA GLN A 10 -12.01 -3.06 13.54
C GLN A 10 -11.86 -2.78 15.05
N PRO A 11 -11.74 -3.81 15.90
CA PRO A 11 -11.58 -3.59 17.34
C PRO A 11 -10.29 -2.82 17.63
N PRO A 12 -10.27 -1.96 18.67
CA PRO A 12 -9.08 -1.20 19.04
C PRO A 12 -7.92 -2.15 19.38
N ILE A 13 -6.74 -1.83 18.90
CA ILE A 13 -5.52 -2.61 19.10
C ILE A 13 -5.07 -2.45 20.54
N PRO A 14 -4.89 -3.54 21.32
CA PRO A 14 -4.38 -3.46 22.68
C PRO A 14 -2.97 -2.85 22.68
N GLY A 15 -2.77 -1.72 23.37
CA GLY A 15 -1.49 -1.05 23.51
C GLY A 15 -1.23 0.14 22.58
N ALA A 16 -2.07 0.38 21.58
CA ALA A 16 -2.06 1.64 20.85
C ALA A 16 -2.69 2.73 21.75
N GLY A 17 -2.02 3.86 21.89
CA GLY A 17 -2.58 5.04 22.54
C GLY A 17 -3.87 5.52 21.86
N GLN A 18 -4.36 6.70 22.25
CA GLN A 18 -5.53 7.28 21.59
C GLN A 18 -5.28 7.36 20.06
N PRO A 19 -6.27 6.96 19.23
CA PRO A 19 -6.10 7.00 17.77
C PRO A 19 -5.76 8.42 17.31
N PRO A 20 -4.88 8.57 16.29
CA PRO A 20 -4.50 9.88 15.78
C PRO A 20 -5.70 10.67 15.30
N THR A 21 -5.69 11.97 15.55
CA THR A 21 -6.71 12.91 15.06
C THR A 21 -6.52 13.14 13.55
N PRO A 22 -7.53 13.66 12.83
CA PRO A 22 -7.38 14.06 11.43
C PRO A 22 -6.19 15.01 11.21
N ALA A 23 -5.96 15.95 12.12
CA ALA A 23 -4.79 16.84 12.07
C ALA A 23 -3.45 16.08 12.20
N ALA A 24 -3.40 15.03 13.01
CA ALA A 24 -2.21 14.19 13.13
C ALA A 24 -1.99 13.35 11.85
N TRP A 25 -3.07 12.84 11.25
CA TRP A 25 -2.98 12.16 9.95
C TRP A 25 -2.56 13.10 8.83
N GLN A 26 -3.07 14.33 8.82
CA GLN A 26 -2.63 15.36 7.88
C GLN A 26 -1.14 15.65 8.05
N ALA A 27 -0.67 15.86 9.27
CA ALA A 27 0.75 16.11 9.53
C ALA A 27 1.64 14.94 9.08
N ALA A 28 1.19 13.69 9.29
CA ALA A 28 1.89 12.51 8.78
C ALA A 28 1.91 12.46 7.25
N PHE A 29 0.80 12.83 6.61
CA PHE A 29 0.70 12.89 5.16
C PHE A 29 1.59 13.99 4.55
N ASP A 30 1.67 15.15 5.20
CA ASP A 30 2.44 16.30 4.73
C ASP A 30 3.96 16.05 4.74
N VAL A 31 4.45 15.21 5.68
CA VAL A 31 5.86 14.81 5.73
C VAL A 31 6.17 13.56 4.92
N ALA A 32 5.14 12.83 4.45
CA ALA A 32 5.30 11.66 3.62
C ALA A 32 5.73 12.05 2.20
N LEU A 33 6.47 11.18 1.54
CA LEU A 33 7.16 11.47 0.30
C LEU A 33 6.45 10.84 -0.91
N PRO A 34 6.49 11.47 -2.09
CA PRO A 34 6.17 10.81 -3.35
C PRO A 34 7.06 9.57 -3.56
N TYR A 35 6.63 8.67 -4.43
CA TYR A 35 7.31 7.39 -4.70
C TYR A 35 8.83 7.52 -4.95
N ALA A 36 9.22 8.38 -5.88
CA ALA A 36 10.62 8.56 -6.25
C ALA A 36 11.46 9.15 -5.11
N ASP A 37 10.90 10.15 -4.41
CA ASP A 37 11.56 10.81 -3.29
C ASP A 37 11.71 9.88 -2.08
N PHE A 38 10.70 9.02 -1.84
CA PHE A 38 10.78 7.98 -0.82
C PHE A 38 11.93 7.01 -1.09
N LEU A 39 12.08 6.54 -2.32
CA LEU A 39 13.18 5.66 -2.69
C LEU A 39 14.54 6.38 -2.60
N ALA A 40 14.61 7.63 -3.02
CA ALA A 40 15.84 8.41 -2.92
C ALA A 40 16.28 8.64 -1.47
N ALA A 41 15.32 8.81 -0.55
CA ALA A 41 15.60 9.09 0.86
C ALA A 41 15.91 7.82 1.67
N HIS A 42 15.25 6.68 1.38
CA HIS A 42 15.21 5.52 2.27
C HIS A 42 15.76 4.23 1.66
N ALA A 43 16.00 4.17 0.34
CA ALA A 43 16.45 2.95 -0.32
C ALA A 43 17.96 2.98 -0.63
N THR A 44 18.63 1.85 -0.40
CA THR A 44 19.97 1.63 -0.96
C THR A 44 19.89 1.47 -2.49
N PRO A 45 21.00 1.61 -3.24
CA PRO A 45 20.99 1.39 -4.69
C PRO A 45 20.44 0.02 -5.11
N ASP A 46 20.74 -1.04 -4.36
CA ASP A 46 20.24 -2.38 -4.65
C ASP A 46 18.72 -2.51 -4.36
N GLN A 47 18.23 -1.82 -3.34
CA GLN A 47 16.80 -1.74 -3.06
C GLN A 47 16.08 -0.95 -4.15
N GLN A 48 16.59 0.21 -4.55
CA GLN A 48 16.03 1.00 -5.67
C GLN A 48 15.94 0.15 -6.94
N LYS A 49 17.01 -0.56 -7.29
CA LYS A 49 17.03 -1.44 -8.47
C LYS A 49 15.92 -2.50 -8.42
N ARG A 50 15.63 -3.07 -7.26
CA ARG A 50 14.54 -4.06 -7.10
C ARG A 50 13.16 -3.42 -7.27
N TRP A 51 12.95 -2.26 -6.64
CA TRP A 51 11.69 -1.52 -6.76
C TRP A 51 11.42 -1.10 -8.21
N GLU A 52 12.43 -0.52 -8.89
CA GLU A 52 12.32 -0.12 -10.28
C GLU A 52 12.18 -1.32 -11.23
N GLY A 53 12.84 -2.44 -10.93
CA GLY A 53 12.69 -3.67 -11.69
C GLY A 53 11.25 -4.19 -11.64
N PHE A 54 10.60 -4.19 -10.49
CA PHE A 54 9.19 -4.56 -10.36
C PHE A 54 8.26 -3.49 -10.96
N HIS A 55 8.57 -2.20 -10.76
CA HIS A 55 7.81 -1.10 -11.37
C HIS A 55 7.72 -1.27 -12.89
N GLY A 56 8.81 -1.67 -13.54
CA GLY A 56 8.83 -1.92 -14.98
C GLY A 56 8.00 -3.14 -15.45
N GLN A 57 7.58 -4.02 -14.54
CA GLN A 57 6.72 -5.17 -14.85
C GLN A 57 5.22 -4.85 -14.72
N VAL A 58 4.88 -3.82 -13.96
CA VAL A 58 3.47 -3.44 -13.74
C VAL A 58 2.91 -2.84 -15.03
N ALA A 59 1.84 -3.46 -15.55
CA ALA A 59 1.12 -2.97 -16.71
C ALA A 59 -0.38 -2.91 -16.40
N LEU A 60 -0.97 -1.73 -16.55
CA LEU A 60 -2.42 -1.55 -16.44
C LEU A 60 -3.06 -1.78 -17.81
N THR A 61 -4.19 -2.47 -17.82
CA THR A 61 -5.04 -2.57 -19.01
C THR A 61 -5.74 -1.24 -19.27
N SER A 62 -6.22 -1.00 -20.51
CA SER A 62 -7.01 0.19 -20.83
C SER A 62 -8.23 0.33 -19.92
N THR A 63 -8.94 -0.76 -19.65
CA THR A 63 -10.10 -0.77 -18.75
C THR A 63 -9.74 -0.33 -17.33
N GLN A 64 -8.59 -0.76 -16.81
CA GLN A 64 -8.10 -0.35 -15.48
C GLN A 64 -7.71 1.15 -15.46
N THR A 65 -7.05 1.61 -16.50
CA THR A 65 -6.69 3.02 -16.66
C THR A 65 -7.94 3.91 -16.77
N ASP A 66 -8.94 3.48 -17.56
CA ASP A 66 -10.21 4.20 -17.72
C ASP A 66 -10.97 4.29 -16.39
N LEU A 67 -11.00 3.19 -15.62
CA LEU A 67 -11.61 3.17 -14.29
C LEU A 67 -10.92 4.16 -13.34
N LEU A 68 -9.60 4.12 -13.23
CA LEU A 68 -8.83 5.04 -12.41
C LEU A 68 -9.01 6.51 -12.85
N GLY A 69 -9.01 6.75 -14.15
CA GLY A 69 -9.25 8.08 -14.74
C GLY A 69 -10.67 8.62 -14.48
N SER A 70 -11.63 7.75 -14.14
CA SER A 70 -13.01 8.15 -13.82
C SER A 70 -13.20 8.68 -12.40
N PHE A 71 -12.20 8.60 -11.54
CA PHE A 71 -12.28 9.12 -10.17
C PHE A 71 -12.40 10.64 -10.19
N ILE A 72 -13.36 11.16 -9.43
CA ILE A 72 -13.71 12.59 -9.45
C ILE A 72 -13.38 13.32 -8.15
N ARG A 73 -13.13 12.58 -7.07
CA ARG A 73 -12.80 13.15 -5.76
C ARG A 73 -11.36 12.86 -5.39
N ARG A 74 -10.70 13.83 -4.77
CA ARG A 74 -9.34 13.64 -4.24
C ARG A 74 -9.35 12.54 -3.19
N MET A 75 -8.42 11.62 -3.33
CA MET A 75 -8.21 10.48 -2.43
C MET A 75 -6.77 10.51 -1.93
N PRO A 76 -6.50 11.09 -0.76
CA PRO A 76 -5.21 10.98 -0.11
C PRO A 76 -4.98 9.53 0.34
N VAL A 77 -3.87 8.95 -0.11
CA VAL A 77 -3.46 7.58 0.24
C VAL A 77 -2.08 7.63 0.88
N LEU A 78 -2.02 7.32 2.18
CA LEU A 78 -0.77 7.24 2.93
C LEU A 78 -0.33 5.78 3.02
N VAL A 79 0.82 5.48 2.44
CA VAL A 79 1.38 4.13 2.46
C VAL A 79 2.50 4.04 3.48
N LEU A 80 2.28 3.29 4.56
CA LEU A 80 3.36 2.89 5.46
C LEU A 80 4.17 1.79 4.79
N ALA A 81 5.45 2.03 4.56
CA ALA A 81 6.32 1.14 3.80
C ALA A 81 7.71 1.01 4.41
N GLY A 82 8.50 0.08 3.91
CA GLY A 82 9.93 -0.03 4.17
C GLY A 82 10.65 -0.39 2.89
N ALA A 83 11.67 0.38 2.50
CA ALA A 83 12.40 0.14 1.26
C ALA A 83 13.07 -1.24 1.21
N TRP A 84 13.38 -1.80 2.37
CA TRP A 84 13.96 -3.13 2.57
C TRP A 84 12.97 -4.27 2.43
N CYS A 85 11.66 -4.02 2.51
CA CYS A 85 10.62 -5.05 2.57
C CYS A 85 10.27 -5.59 1.19
N GLY A 86 10.34 -6.93 1.02
CA GLY A 86 10.01 -7.59 -0.25
C GLY A 86 8.53 -7.47 -0.63
N ASP A 87 7.61 -7.46 0.34
CA ASP A 87 6.19 -7.21 0.05
C ASP A 87 5.95 -5.78 -0.43
N CYS A 88 6.70 -4.81 0.09
CA CYS A 88 6.67 -3.44 -0.41
C CYS A 88 7.19 -3.35 -1.84
N VAL A 89 8.30 -4.04 -2.16
CA VAL A 89 8.84 -4.14 -3.54
C VAL A 89 7.77 -4.65 -4.51
N ASN A 90 7.00 -5.67 -4.11
CA ASN A 90 6.04 -6.35 -4.99
C ASN A 90 4.64 -5.70 -5.01
N GLN A 91 4.40 -4.61 -4.28
CA GLN A 91 3.06 -3.99 -4.21
C GLN A 91 3.10 -2.47 -4.37
N CYS A 92 4.01 -1.78 -3.69
CA CYS A 92 4.03 -0.30 -3.71
C CYS A 92 4.20 0.31 -5.11
N PRO A 93 4.99 -0.27 -6.04
CA PRO A 93 5.03 0.24 -7.41
C PRO A 93 3.68 0.19 -8.14
N ILE A 94 2.78 -0.76 -7.79
CA ILE A 94 1.41 -0.81 -8.34
C ILE A 94 0.65 0.46 -7.97
N PHE A 95 0.78 0.93 -6.72
CA PHE A 95 0.12 2.16 -6.27
C PHE A 95 0.66 3.39 -7.02
N ALA A 96 1.96 3.42 -7.35
CA ALA A 96 2.53 4.48 -8.16
C ALA A 96 1.93 4.51 -9.57
N HIS A 97 1.68 3.35 -10.20
CA HIS A 97 0.97 3.26 -11.47
C HIS A 97 -0.49 3.74 -11.36
N PHE A 98 -1.19 3.44 -10.25
CA PHE A 98 -2.55 3.93 -10.03
C PHE A 98 -2.58 5.46 -9.90
N ALA A 99 -1.66 6.03 -9.12
CA ALA A 99 -1.53 7.47 -8.99
C ALA A 99 -1.14 8.16 -10.31
N ALA A 100 -0.33 7.52 -11.14
CA ALA A 100 0.00 8.02 -12.48
C ALA A 100 -1.21 7.98 -13.44
N ALA A 101 -2.13 7.03 -13.25
CA ALA A 101 -3.35 6.90 -14.06
C ALA A 101 -4.50 7.79 -13.58
N SER A 102 -4.46 8.31 -12.35
CA SER A 102 -5.51 9.16 -11.78
C SER A 102 -4.95 10.35 -11.02
N PRO A 103 -5.20 11.60 -11.46
CA PRO A 103 -4.78 12.79 -10.75
C PRO A 103 -5.51 12.99 -9.41
N GLN A 104 -6.55 12.20 -9.15
CA GLN A 104 -7.31 12.25 -7.90
C GLN A 104 -6.62 11.44 -6.78
N ILE A 105 -5.74 10.50 -7.13
CA ILE A 105 -4.98 9.72 -6.15
C ILE A 105 -3.74 10.50 -5.71
N ASP A 106 -3.80 11.11 -4.52
CA ASP A 106 -2.66 11.79 -3.89
C ASP A 106 -1.91 10.79 -3.03
N LEU A 107 -0.94 10.11 -3.65
CA LEU A 107 -0.20 8.99 -3.07
C LEU A 107 1.08 9.47 -2.38
N ARG A 108 1.26 9.11 -1.12
CA ARG A 108 2.46 9.42 -0.33
C ARG A 108 2.96 8.18 0.43
N PHE A 109 4.26 8.09 0.57
CA PHE A 109 4.95 7.01 1.28
C PHE A 109 5.60 7.51 2.55
N LEU A 110 5.40 6.79 3.65
CA LEU A 110 5.97 7.05 4.96
C LEU A 110 6.84 5.87 5.36
N ASP A 111 8.10 6.13 5.75
CA ASP A 111 8.97 5.06 6.23
C ASP A 111 8.53 4.60 7.63
N ARG A 112 8.30 3.28 7.77
CA ARG A 112 7.83 2.69 9.02
C ARG A 112 8.78 2.92 10.19
N ASP A 113 10.08 2.82 9.93
CA ASP A 113 11.09 2.86 10.98
C ASP A 113 11.43 4.31 11.38
N ALA A 114 11.19 5.27 10.47
CA ALA A 114 11.32 6.70 10.73
C ALA A 114 10.11 7.29 11.47
N GLN A 115 8.94 6.61 11.45
CA GLN A 115 7.69 7.12 12.02
C GLN A 115 7.02 6.11 12.96
N PRO A 116 7.68 5.70 14.05
CA PRO A 116 7.20 4.63 14.94
C PRO A 116 5.87 4.95 15.62
N GLU A 117 5.58 6.23 15.88
CA GLU A 117 4.33 6.65 16.51
C GLU A 117 3.13 6.39 15.60
N ILE A 118 3.23 6.76 14.33
CA ILE A 118 2.19 6.49 13.32
C ILE A 118 2.11 4.98 13.03
N ALA A 119 3.26 4.31 12.91
CA ALA A 119 3.32 2.87 12.67
C ALA A 119 2.63 2.04 13.77
N ALA A 120 2.64 2.52 15.02
CA ALA A 120 1.97 1.86 16.13
C ALA A 120 0.43 1.79 15.97
N HIS A 121 -0.16 2.71 15.20
CA HIS A 121 -1.60 2.75 14.93
C HIS A 121 -2.00 1.96 13.68
N LEU A 122 -1.03 1.55 12.85
CA LEU A 122 -1.24 0.81 11.62
C LEU A 122 -0.64 -0.60 11.76
N THR A 123 -1.45 -1.56 12.18
CA THR A 123 -1.00 -2.94 12.38
C THR A 123 -1.89 -3.91 11.63
N VAL A 124 -1.30 -5.01 11.14
CA VAL A 124 -2.02 -6.10 10.49
C VAL A 124 -1.80 -7.38 11.30
N CYS A 125 -2.88 -8.02 11.71
CA CYS A 125 -2.84 -9.21 12.56
C CYS A 125 -1.98 -9.02 13.82
N GLY A 126 -2.06 -7.83 14.45
CA GLY A 126 -1.30 -7.50 15.65
C GLY A 126 0.20 -7.22 15.45
N GLY A 127 0.67 -7.16 14.21
CA GLY A 127 2.07 -6.88 13.86
C GLY A 127 2.24 -5.60 13.04
N GLN A 128 3.38 -4.94 13.20
CA GLN A 128 3.76 -3.78 12.37
C GLN A 128 4.26 -4.25 10.99
N ARG A 129 3.36 -4.83 10.22
CA ARG A 129 3.64 -5.33 8.86
C ARG A 129 3.56 -4.19 7.85
N VAL A 130 4.26 -4.33 6.76
CA VAL A 130 4.24 -3.39 5.62
C VAL A 130 4.22 -4.16 4.30
N PRO A 131 3.60 -3.59 3.24
CA PRO A 131 2.99 -2.25 3.19
C PRO A 131 1.62 -2.19 3.86
N ILE A 132 1.23 -1.01 4.33
CA ILE A 132 -0.15 -0.70 4.69
C ILE A 132 -0.57 0.54 3.92
N ALA A 133 -1.63 0.44 3.12
CA ALA A 133 -2.27 1.57 2.46
C ALA A 133 -3.41 2.09 3.34
N LEU A 134 -3.29 3.31 3.85
CA LEU A 134 -4.33 4.02 4.58
C LEU A 134 -5.00 5.01 3.63
N PHE A 135 -6.30 4.83 3.44
CA PHE A 135 -7.14 5.71 2.66
C PHE A 135 -7.75 6.77 3.57
N LEU A 136 -7.59 8.01 3.19
CA LEU A 136 -8.07 9.17 3.95
C LEU A 136 -9.16 9.89 3.15
N SER A 137 -10.08 10.50 3.86
CA SER A 137 -11.00 11.46 3.25
C SER A 137 -10.26 12.76 2.90
N GLU A 138 -10.91 13.66 2.16
CA GLU A 138 -10.33 14.95 1.74
C GLU A 138 -9.93 15.85 2.92
N ASP A 139 -10.53 15.63 4.09
CA ASP A 139 -10.24 16.28 5.38
C ASP A 139 -9.44 15.38 6.35
N PHE A 140 -8.75 14.38 5.83
CA PHE A 140 -7.82 13.48 6.52
C PHE A 140 -8.42 12.61 7.63
N HIS A 141 -9.73 12.33 7.58
CA HIS A 141 -10.29 11.26 8.38
C HIS A 141 -9.90 9.89 7.81
N PRO A 142 -9.46 8.95 8.63
CA PRO A 142 -9.20 7.59 8.17
C PRO A 142 -10.51 6.91 7.75
N VAL A 143 -10.54 6.42 6.51
CA VAL A 143 -11.69 5.70 5.94
C VAL A 143 -11.50 4.21 6.14
N VAL A 144 -10.37 3.69 5.68
CA VAL A 144 -9.99 2.29 5.79
C VAL A 144 -8.48 2.17 5.60
N PHE A 145 -7.88 1.14 6.16
CA PHE A 145 -6.53 0.74 5.77
C PHE A 145 -6.51 -0.72 5.32
N HIS A 146 -5.62 -1.03 4.40
CA HIS A 146 -5.42 -2.38 3.90
C HIS A 146 -3.93 -2.72 3.86
N GLY A 147 -3.60 -3.93 4.21
CA GLY A 147 -2.23 -4.48 4.20
C GLY A 147 -2.24 -5.87 4.82
N ASP A 148 -1.17 -6.59 4.85
CA ASP A 148 0.15 -6.36 4.25
C ASP A 148 0.24 -6.91 2.82
N ARG A 149 -0.64 -7.86 2.50
CA ARG A 149 -0.75 -8.55 1.21
C ARG A 149 -2.20 -8.62 0.76
N THR A 150 -2.40 -8.65 -0.54
CA THR A 150 -3.71 -8.99 -1.12
C THR A 150 -3.98 -10.50 -1.00
N LEU A 151 -5.24 -10.88 -1.23
CA LEU A 151 -5.62 -12.30 -1.24
C LEU A 151 -4.88 -13.09 -2.33
N ALA A 152 -4.66 -12.48 -3.50
CA ALA A 152 -3.86 -13.09 -4.57
C ALA A 152 -2.42 -13.34 -4.10
N ALA A 153 -1.79 -12.35 -3.45
CA ALA A 153 -0.44 -12.48 -2.93
C ALA A 153 -0.32 -13.58 -1.84
N TYR A 154 -1.33 -13.69 -0.96
CA TYR A 154 -1.38 -14.80 0.01
C TYR A 154 -1.52 -16.17 -0.65
N ARG A 155 -2.40 -16.29 -1.66
CA ARG A 155 -2.58 -17.55 -2.42
C ARG A 155 -1.30 -17.98 -3.12
N LEU A 156 -0.58 -17.04 -3.73
CA LEU A 156 0.71 -17.30 -4.36
C LEU A 156 1.75 -17.78 -3.35
N ALA A 157 1.86 -17.12 -2.20
CA ALA A 157 2.79 -17.52 -1.14
C ALA A 157 2.50 -18.92 -0.60
N VAL A 158 1.23 -19.35 -0.55
CA VAL A 158 0.84 -20.70 -0.17
C VAL A 158 1.16 -21.71 -1.26
N ALA A 159 0.95 -21.35 -2.54
CA ALA A 159 1.24 -22.24 -3.66
C ALA A 159 2.75 -22.50 -3.83
N ASP A 160 3.57 -21.49 -3.53
CA ASP A 160 5.03 -21.55 -3.69
C ASP A 160 5.75 -22.29 -2.54
N GLN A 161 5.07 -22.69 -1.56
CA GLN A 161 5.47 -23.32 -0.32
C GLN A 161 4.98 -22.61 0.90
N LEU A 162 3.95 -22.93 1.46
CA LEU A 162 3.92 -23.02 2.91
C LEU A 162 4.94 -22.11 3.65
N GLY A 163 5.65 -21.27 2.91
CA GLY A 163 6.71 -20.41 3.37
C GLY A 163 6.17 -19.25 4.19
N MET A 164 6.52 -19.25 5.47
CA MET A 164 6.21 -18.16 6.39
C MET A 164 7.14 -16.96 6.23
N SER A 165 8.01 -16.94 5.22
CA SER A 165 8.98 -15.86 5.00
C SER A 165 8.43 -14.79 4.05
N CYS A 166 8.73 -13.55 4.39
CA CYS A 166 8.49 -12.42 3.49
C CYS A 166 9.33 -12.58 2.21
N PRO A 167 8.76 -12.37 1.00
CA PRO A 167 9.53 -12.39 -0.23
C PRO A 167 10.69 -11.40 -0.15
N THR A 168 11.86 -11.83 -0.61
CA THR A 168 13.05 -10.97 -0.58
C THR A 168 13.06 -9.91 -1.68
N GLY A 169 12.19 -10.07 -2.70
CA GLY A 169 12.20 -9.26 -3.92
C GLY A 169 13.41 -9.49 -4.82
N LEU A 170 14.18 -10.56 -4.57
CA LEU A 170 15.34 -10.92 -5.39
C LEU A 170 14.93 -11.65 -6.68
N VAL A 171 13.83 -12.40 -6.63
CA VAL A 171 13.23 -13.06 -7.80
C VAL A 171 11.90 -12.36 -8.08
N PRO A 172 11.74 -11.74 -9.25
CA PRO A 172 10.49 -11.11 -9.60
C PRO A 172 9.37 -12.16 -9.78
N PRO A 173 8.12 -11.85 -9.40
CA PRO A 173 6.99 -12.73 -9.63
C PRO A 173 6.66 -12.86 -11.12
N ALA A 174 5.96 -13.93 -11.51
CA ALA A 174 5.46 -14.10 -12.86
C ALA A 174 4.40 -13.04 -13.21
N ASP A 175 4.26 -12.70 -14.50
CA ASP A 175 3.36 -11.64 -14.97
C ASP A 175 1.89 -11.88 -14.57
N GLU A 176 1.40 -13.12 -14.62
CA GLU A 176 0.04 -13.45 -14.17
C GLU A 176 -0.15 -13.20 -12.67
N ALA A 177 0.90 -13.41 -11.89
CA ALA A 177 0.88 -13.12 -10.45
C ALA A 177 0.83 -11.61 -10.20
N VAL A 178 1.57 -10.82 -10.96
CA VAL A 178 1.52 -9.36 -10.91
C VAL A 178 0.13 -8.87 -11.29
N ALA A 179 -0.44 -9.36 -12.40
CA ALA A 179 -1.77 -8.98 -12.86
C ALA A 179 -2.87 -9.28 -11.82
N ALA A 180 -2.78 -10.42 -11.13
CA ALA A 180 -3.73 -10.76 -10.06
C ALA A 180 -3.63 -9.81 -8.87
N VAL A 181 -2.43 -9.42 -8.46
CA VAL A 181 -2.22 -8.44 -7.38
C VAL A 181 -2.68 -7.05 -7.78
N VAL A 182 -2.45 -6.64 -9.04
CA VAL A 182 -2.97 -5.39 -9.60
C VAL A 182 -4.50 -5.37 -9.54
N ALA A 183 -5.16 -6.46 -9.95
CA ALA A 183 -6.62 -6.55 -9.92
C ALA A 183 -7.19 -6.48 -8.48
N ASP A 184 -6.56 -7.17 -7.53
CA ASP A 184 -6.97 -7.14 -6.12
C ASP A 184 -6.84 -5.71 -5.55
N TRP A 185 -5.71 -5.05 -5.79
CA TRP A 185 -5.49 -3.68 -5.31
C TRP A 185 -6.43 -2.68 -5.97
N LEU A 186 -6.70 -2.82 -7.27
CA LEU A 186 -7.66 -1.95 -7.96
C LEU A 186 -9.08 -2.05 -7.36
N GLY A 187 -9.45 -3.23 -6.84
CA GLY A 187 -10.72 -3.41 -6.13
C GLY A 187 -10.76 -2.77 -4.74
N ILE A 188 -9.60 -2.34 -4.20
CA ILE A 188 -9.46 -1.68 -2.91
C ILE A 188 -9.42 -0.15 -3.08
N PHE A 189 -8.77 0.33 -4.16
CA PHE A 189 -8.73 1.74 -4.53
C PHE A 189 -10.07 2.23 -5.11
#